data_4193cbd89c09159a976e24fe1986e530
#
_entry.id   4193cbd89c09159a976e24fe1986e530
#
_cell.length_a   1.000
_cell.length_b   1.000
_cell.length_c   1.000
_cell.angle_alpha   90.00
_cell.angle_beta   90.00
_cell.angle_gamma   90.00
#
_symmetry.space_group_name_H-M   'P 1'
#
loop_
_entity.id
_entity.type
_entity.pdbx_description
1 polymer ?
#
loop_
_entity_poly.entity_id
_entity_poly.type
_entity_poly.pdbx_seq_one_letter_code
_entity_poly.pdbx_strand_id
1 'polypeptide(L)'
;MLFYIKYGCSVSHESLIVNADDFDTADRYAEQAAEDCYYSYDCNYPSDEDYERYEEDGLTEEEISEQEYMDMLNDIDWTVEPYDEKNEEHIDTMAEQGCVPHEV
;
A
#
# COMPACT_ATOMS: atom_id res chain seq x y z
N MET A 1 -7.97 0.91 -19.20
CA MET A 1 -8.52 2.08 -18.49
C MET A 1 -7.47 2.65 -17.55
N LEU A 2 -7.39 3.96 -17.46
CA LEU A 2 -6.45 4.62 -16.57
C LEU A 2 -7.08 4.93 -15.22
N PHE A 3 -6.34 4.64 -14.15
CA PHE A 3 -6.75 4.91 -12.77
C PHE A 3 -5.65 5.67 -12.04
N TYR A 4 -6.05 6.58 -11.18
CA TYR A 4 -5.17 7.24 -10.24
C TYR A 4 -5.28 6.53 -8.90
N ILE A 5 -4.16 6.00 -8.43
CA ILE A 5 -4.10 5.33 -7.13
C ILE A 5 -3.21 6.12 -6.17
N LYS A 6 -3.63 6.17 -4.92
CA LYS A 6 -2.81 6.61 -3.79
C LYS A 6 -2.71 5.45 -2.84
N TYR A 7 -1.51 5.17 -2.37
CA TYR A 7 -1.28 4.06 -1.46
C TYR A 7 -0.14 4.38 -0.50
N GLY A 8 -0.13 3.73 0.63
CA GLY A 8 0.94 3.91 1.57
C GLY A 8 0.68 3.34 2.95
N CYS A 9 1.54 3.73 3.86
CA CYS A 9 1.48 3.37 5.27
C CYS A 9 1.71 4.63 6.11
N SER A 10 1.76 4.50 7.44
CA SER A 10 1.94 5.64 8.34
C SER A 10 3.23 6.45 8.10
N VAL A 11 4.26 5.86 7.50
CA VAL A 11 5.56 6.51 7.28
C VAL A 11 5.72 7.08 5.88
N SER A 12 4.95 6.65 4.90
CA SER A 12 5.06 7.14 3.52
C SER A 12 3.81 6.89 2.71
N HIS A 13 3.50 7.84 1.85
CA HIS A 13 2.42 7.72 0.85
C HIS A 13 2.95 8.02 -0.54
N GLU A 14 2.47 7.29 -1.52
CA GLU A 14 2.83 7.45 -2.91
C GLU A 14 1.58 7.47 -3.79
N SER A 15 1.72 8.00 -4.99
CA SER A 15 0.66 8.01 -6.00
C SER A 15 1.19 7.50 -7.34
N LEU A 16 0.32 6.90 -8.12
CA LEU A 16 0.70 6.27 -9.39
C LEU A 16 -0.52 6.26 -10.33
N ILE A 17 -0.25 6.47 -11.62
CA ILE A 17 -1.25 6.24 -12.67
C ILE A 17 -1.01 4.84 -13.23
N VAL A 18 -2.05 4.01 -13.21
CA VAL A 18 -1.99 2.64 -13.71
C VAL A 18 -2.98 2.45 -14.85
N ASN A 19 -2.65 1.55 -15.76
CA ASN A 19 -3.54 1.07 -16.80
C ASN A 19 -3.97 -0.34 -16.43
N ALA A 20 -5.25 -0.50 -16.11
CA ALA A 20 -5.83 -1.78 -15.71
C ALA A 20 -7.12 -2.03 -16.50
N ASP A 21 -7.52 -3.29 -16.63
CA ASP A 21 -8.71 -3.67 -17.38
C ASP A 21 -10.00 -3.20 -16.71
N ASP A 22 -10.01 -3.19 -15.37
CA ASP A 22 -11.16 -2.79 -14.57
C ASP A 22 -10.72 -2.19 -13.22
N PHE A 23 -11.69 -1.67 -12.50
CA PHE A 23 -11.49 -1.08 -11.18
C PHE A 23 -10.94 -2.12 -10.17
N ASP A 24 -11.48 -3.34 -10.18
CA ASP A 24 -11.06 -4.38 -9.24
C ASP A 24 -9.58 -4.72 -9.40
N THR A 25 -9.09 -4.78 -10.63
CA THR A 25 -7.67 -5.02 -10.93
C THR A 25 -6.80 -3.89 -10.40
N ALA A 26 -7.22 -2.64 -10.59
CA ALA A 26 -6.52 -1.47 -10.07
C ALA A 26 -6.52 -1.45 -8.55
N ASP A 27 -7.63 -1.79 -7.91
CA ASP A 27 -7.78 -1.85 -6.47
C ASP A 27 -6.85 -2.91 -5.84
N ARG A 28 -6.79 -4.09 -6.42
CA ARG A 28 -5.87 -5.16 -5.98
C ARG A 28 -4.41 -4.73 -6.11
N TYR A 29 -4.08 -4.05 -7.19
CA TYR A 29 -2.73 -3.52 -7.37
C TYR A 29 -2.39 -2.49 -6.31
N ALA A 30 -3.31 -1.56 -5.99
CA ALA A 30 -3.12 -0.54 -4.98
C ALA A 30 -2.95 -1.17 -3.58
N GLU A 31 -3.74 -2.17 -3.25
CA GLU A 31 -3.60 -2.93 -2.00
C GLU A 31 -2.23 -3.57 -1.88
N GLN A 32 -1.79 -4.27 -2.92
CA GLN A 32 -0.48 -4.91 -2.94
C GLN A 32 0.65 -3.89 -2.85
N ALA A 33 0.53 -2.76 -3.54
CA ALA A 33 1.51 -1.67 -3.48
C ALA A 33 1.60 -1.07 -2.07
N ALA A 34 0.47 -0.93 -1.37
CA ALA A 34 0.43 -0.45 0.00
C ALA A 34 1.12 -1.44 0.96
N GLU A 35 0.90 -2.74 0.79
CA GLU A 35 1.59 -3.79 1.56
C GLU A 35 3.10 -3.75 1.31
N ASP A 36 3.52 -3.65 0.07
CA ASP A 36 4.93 -3.56 -0.30
C ASP A 36 5.59 -2.31 0.28
N CYS A 37 4.86 -1.18 0.29
CA CYS A 37 5.31 0.05 0.90
C CYS A 37 5.53 -0.12 2.41
N TYR A 38 4.60 -0.78 3.10
CA TYR A 38 4.73 -1.08 4.52
C TYR A 38 6.00 -1.87 4.83
N TYR A 39 6.24 -2.94 4.09
CA TYR A 39 7.41 -3.81 4.30
C TYR A 39 8.73 -3.20 3.79
N SER A 40 8.69 -2.11 3.04
CA SER A 40 9.89 -1.42 2.57
C SER A 40 10.59 -0.61 3.67
N TYR A 41 9.91 -0.37 4.79
CA TYR A 41 10.46 0.44 5.89
C TYR A 41 10.70 -0.42 7.13
N ASP A 42 11.94 -0.43 7.59
CA ASP A 42 12.38 -1.22 8.75
C ASP A 42 11.61 -0.88 10.03
N CYS A 43 11.16 0.38 10.17
CA CYS A 43 10.40 0.81 11.35
C CYS A 43 9.01 0.17 11.45
N ASN A 44 8.53 -0.48 10.39
CA ASN A 44 7.25 -1.18 10.38
C ASN A 44 7.38 -2.66 10.74
N TYR A 45 8.59 -3.18 10.87
CA TYR A 45 8.83 -4.54 11.36
C TYR A 45 8.79 -4.56 12.88
N PRO A 46 8.23 -5.63 13.48
CA PRO A 46 8.24 -5.77 14.93
C PRO A 46 9.68 -5.75 15.48
N SER A 47 9.89 -5.07 16.59
CA SER A 47 11.16 -5.09 17.28
C SER A 47 11.31 -6.38 18.12
N ASP A 48 12.53 -6.66 18.60
CA ASP A 48 12.77 -7.79 19.49
C ASP A 48 11.91 -7.68 20.77
N GLU A 49 11.69 -6.46 21.26
CA GLU A 49 10.84 -6.21 22.42
C GLU A 49 9.38 -6.58 22.14
N ASP A 50 8.88 -6.33 20.93
CA ASP A 50 7.54 -6.71 20.52
C ASP A 50 7.37 -8.23 20.48
N TYR A 51 8.38 -8.96 19.97
CA TYR A 51 8.37 -10.42 19.97
C TYR A 51 8.40 -10.98 21.38
N GLU A 52 9.21 -10.43 22.29
CA GLU A 52 9.25 -10.83 23.70
C GLU A 52 7.89 -10.65 24.37
N ARG A 53 7.22 -9.54 24.09
CA ARG A 53 5.89 -9.26 24.62
C ARG A 53 4.85 -10.25 24.11
N TYR A 54 4.90 -10.62 22.84
CA TYR A 54 4.02 -11.64 22.26
C TYR A 54 4.26 -13.01 22.90
N GLU A 55 5.47 -13.38 23.18
CA GLU A 55 5.81 -14.62 23.89
C GLU A 55 5.29 -14.60 25.33
N GLU A 56 5.41 -13.48 26.04
CA GLU A 56 4.89 -13.30 27.40
C GLU A 56 3.37 -13.44 27.44
N ASP A 57 2.67 -12.96 26.40
CA ASP A 57 1.22 -13.08 26.25
C ASP A 57 0.80 -14.52 25.87
N GLY A 58 1.75 -15.42 25.64
CA GLY A 58 1.49 -16.82 25.33
C GLY A 58 1.03 -17.06 23.89
N LEU A 59 1.32 -16.14 22.97
CA LEU A 59 0.96 -16.26 21.56
C LEU A 59 1.86 -17.28 20.86
N THR A 60 1.24 -18.09 19.98
CA THR A 60 1.98 -18.99 19.09
C THR A 60 2.57 -18.20 17.91
N GLU A 61 3.51 -18.80 17.16
CA GLU A 61 4.06 -18.17 15.95
C GLU A 61 2.95 -17.81 14.93
N GLU A 62 1.95 -18.67 14.78
CA GLU A 62 0.80 -18.40 13.91
C GLU A 62 -0.01 -17.20 14.39
N GLU A 63 -0.26 -17.10 15.68
CA GLU A 63 -0.99 -15.98 16.28
C GLU A 63 -0.20 -14.66 16.15
N ILE A 64 1.12 -14.71 16.32
CA ILE A 64 2.01 -13.57 16.14
C ILE A 64 1.95 -13.11 14.68
N SER A 65 2.01 -14.02 13.73
CA SER A 65 1.93 -13.71 12.29
C SER A 65 0.58 -13.10 11.92
N GLU A 66 -0.50 -13.61 12.47
CA GLU A 66 -1.85 -13.04 12.28
C GLU A 66 -1.94 -11.63 12.86
N GLN A 67 -1.37 -11.40 14.03
CA GLN A 67 -1.35 -10.09 14.67
C GLN A 67 -0.55 -9.08 13.85
N GLU A 68 0.63 -9.48 13.34
CA GLU A 68 1.44 -8.65 12.45
C GLU A 68 0.70 -8.28 11.18
N TYR A 69 0.01 -9.24 10.58
CA TYR A 69 -0.81 -9.03 9.39
C TYR A 69 -1.95 -8.05 9.65
N MET A 70 -2.65 -8.19 10.76
CA MET A 70 -3.72 -7.28 11.14
C MET A 70 -3.21 -5.87 11.44
N ASP A 71 -2.07 -5.76 12.11
CA ASP A 71 -1.42 -4.47 12.37
C ASP A 71 -1.03 -3.77 11.07
N MET A 72 -0.49 -4.53 10.11
CA MET A 72 -0.20 -4.01 8.78
C MET A 72 -1.46 -3.51 8.08
N LEU A 73 -2.54 -4.29 8.06
CA LEU A 73 -3.80 -3.90 7.42
C LEU A 73 -4.42 -2.64 8.04
N ASN A 74 -4.20 -2.42 9.34
CA ASN A 74 -4.66 -1.21 10.02
C ASN A 74 -3.77 0.01 9.74
N ASP A 75 -2.53 -0.20 9.34
CA ASP A 75 -1.55 0.88 9.09
C ASP A 75 -1.55 1.35 7.64
N ILE A 76 -1.86 0.47 6.70
CA ILE A 76 -1.88 0.80 5.28
C ILE A 76 -3.21 1.42 4.85
N ASP A 77 -3.13 2.26 3.83
CA ASP A 77 -4.31 2.76 3.13
C ASP A 77 -4.07 2.79 1.62
N TRP A 78 -5.14 2.77 0.88
CA TRP A 78 -5.11 2.98 -0.56
C TRP A 78 -6.45 3.52 -1.04
N THR A 79 -6.38 4.31 -2.11
CA THR A 79 -7.57 4.81 -2.80
C THR A 79 -7.39 4.63 -4.29
N VAL A 80 -8.47 4.37 -5.00
CA VAL A 80 -8.47 4.18 -6.45
C VAL A 80 -9.60 5.01 -7.04
N GLU A 81 -9.27 5.83 -8.03
CA GLU A 81 -10.25 6.62 -8.75
C GLU A 81 -9.91 6.65 -10.24
N PRO A 82 -10.90 6.85 -11.13
CA PRO A 82 -10.62 7.01 -12.56
C PRO A 82 -9.70 8.19 -12.81
N TYR A 83 -8.76 8.03 -13.75
CA TYR A 83 -7.88 9.13 -14.16
C TYR A 83 -8.70 10.29 -14.73
N ASP A 84 -8.49 11.47 -14.21
CA ASP A 84 -9.15 12.69 -14.66
C ASP A 84 -8.12 13.67 -15.24
N GLU A 85 -8.19 13.92 -16.53
CA GLU A 85 -7.32 14.84 -17.26
C GLU A 85 -7.44 16.28 -16.79
N LYS A 86 -8.47 16.62 -16.01
CA LYS A 86 -8.72 17.95 -15.46
C LYS A 86 -8.24 18.10 -14.02
N ASN A 87 -7.83 17.01 -13.40
CA ASN A 87 -7.33 17.02 -12.02
C ASN A 87 -5.83 17.23 -12.01
N GLU A 88 -5.38 18.33 -11.39
CA GLU A 88 -3.97 18.70 -11.34
C GLU A 88 -3.09 17.62 -10.69
N GLU A 89 -3.56 16.97 -9.62
CA GLU A 89 -2.83 15.89 -8.96
C GLU A 89 -2.60 14.71 -9.91
N HIS A 90 -3.62 14.35 -10.69
CA HIS A 90 -3.52 13.27 -11.67
C HIS A 90 -2.54 13.62 -12.78
N ILE A 91 -2.62 14.85 -13.28
CA ILE A 91 -1.73 15.35 -14.34
C ILE A 91 -0.28 15.36 -13.85
N ASP A 92 -0.04 15.88 -12.64
CA ASP A 92 1.29 15.94 -12.06
C ASP A 92 1.91 14.55 -11.88
N THR A 93 1.12 13.60 -11.38
CA THR A 93 1.55 12.20 -11.21
C THR A 93 1.90 11.56 -12.55
N MET A 94 1.07 11.77 -13.56
CA MET A 94 1.33 11.27 -14.91
C MET A 94 2.62 11.88 -15.49
N ALA A 95 2.83 13.18 -15.27
CA ALA A 95 4.04 13.87 -15.73
C ALA A 95 5.31 13.32 -15.06
N GLU A 96 5.26 13.02 -13.77
CA GLU A 96 6.36 12.40 -13.02
C GLU A 96 6.71 11.01 -13.57
N GLN A 97 5.73 10.32 -14.11
CA GLN A 97 5.92 9.00 -14.76
C GLN A 97 6.40 9.12 -16.22
N GLY A 98 6.69 10.32 -16.70
CA GLY A 98 7.07 10.55 -18.08
C GLY A 98 5.93 10.36 -19.08
N CYS A 99 4.70 10.59 -18.63
CA CYS A 99 3.46 10.39 -19.38
C CYS A 99 3.22 8.92 -19.81
N VAL A 100 3.82 7.97 -19.08
CA VAL A 100 3.65 6.53 -19.33
C VAL A 100 2.98 5.89 -18.11
N PRO A 101 1.72 5.43 -18.23
CA PRO A 101 1.06 4.73 -17.14
C PRO A 101 1.72 3.38 -16.85
N HIS A 102 1.66 2.95 -15.61
CA HIS A 102 2.14 1.63 -15.22
C HIS A 102 1.13 0.56 -15.67
N GLU A 103 1.60 -0.43 -16.41
CA GLU A 103 0.76 -1.53 -16.88
C GLU A 103 0.56 -2.56 -15.76
N VAL A 104 -0.69 -2.89 -15.52
CA VAL A 104 -1.10 -3.85 -14.48
C VAL A 104 -1.58 -5.15 -15.12
#